data_d4e1c3a5ce9175f6114e74cab2d9854f
#
_entry.id   d4e1c3a5ce9175f6114e74cab2d9854f
#
_cell.length_a   1.000
_cell.length_b   1.000
_cell.length_c   1.000
_cell.angle_alpha   90.00
_cell.angle_beta   90.00
_cell.angle_gamma   90.00
#
_symmetry.space_group_name_H-M   'P 1'
#
loop_
_entity.id
_entity.type
_entity.pdbx_description
1 polymer ?
#
loop_
_entity_poly.entity_id
_entity_poly.type
_entity_poly.pdbx_seq_one_letter_code
_entity_poly.pdbx_strand_id
1 'polypeptide(L)'
;MEPNSFLSFSTIVYIAFLVLILFALKGSIKIVPQSENWLVERLGKYNRNLEADLHLTIPFFESVRYKVQIQERQLPPKPINAITQDNVTIEISLAVLYRITDASKTMYRIADVDAAILTIVNGTVRSVLGKTDLDGVQSNRRHLANEIETELQ
;
A
#
# COMPACT_ATOMS: atom_id res chain seq x y z
N MET A 1 -54.69 20.08 -35.45
CA MET A 1 -53.21 19.93 -35.48
C MET A 1 -52.72 20.04 -34.06
N GLU A 2 -52.51 18.93 -33.40
CA GLU A 2 -51.95 18.86 -32.03
C GLU A 2 -50.43 18.74 -32.14
N PRO A 3 -49.64 19.77 -31.81
CA PRO A 3 -48.18 19.73 -31.92
C PRO A 3 -47.54 19.47 -30.57
N ASN A 4 -47.79 18.38 -29.87
CA ASN A 4 -47.03 18.14 -28.63
C ASN A 4 -47.00 16.67 -28.17
N SER A 5 -46.80 15.73 -29.08
CA SER A 5 -46.52 14.35 -28.67
C SER A 5 -45.05 13.91 -28.89
N PHE A 6 -44.11 14.87 -28.85
CA PHE A 6 -42.68 14.53 -28.96
C PHE A 6 -42.10 13.86 -27.73
N LEU A 7 -42.83 13.83 -26.64
CA LEU A 7 -42.47 13.12 -25.44
C LEU A 7 -43.49 12.01 -25.13
N SER A 8 -43.59 11.04 -26.02
CA SER A 8 -44.27 9.79 -25.70
C SER A 8 -43.63 9.19 -24.46
N PHE A 9 -44.42 8.62 -23.57
CA PHE A 9 -43.89 7.93 -22.35
C PHE A 9 -42.73 6.99 -22.70
N SER A 10 -42.80 6.28 -23.83
CA SER A 10 -41.72 5.43 -24.32
C SER A 10 -40.42 6.22 -24.63
N THR A 11 -40.53 7.42 -25.21
CA THR A 11 -39.36 8.26 -25.50
C THR A 11 -38.65 8.71 -24.23
N ILE A 12 -39.42 9.07 -23.20
CA ILE A 12 -38.88 9.45 -21.89
C ILE A 12 -38.14 8.26 -21.27
N VAL A 13 -38.70 7.04 -21.32
CA VAL A 13 -38.08 5.81 -20.83
C VAL A 13 -36.79 5.50 -21.58
N TYR A 14 -36.76 5.62 -22.90
CA TYR A 14 -35.53 5.45 -23.70
C TYR A 14 -34.44 6.44 -23.34
N ILE A 15 -34.79 7.73 -23.21
CA ILE A 15 -33.83 8.76 -22.80
C ILE A 15 -33.30 8.48 -21.39
N ALA A 16 -34.15 8.13 -20.43
CA ALA A 16 -33.74 7.79 -19.07
C ALA A 16 -32.81 6.58 -19.05
N PHE A 17 -33.10 5.55 -19.82
CA PHE A 17 -32.26 4.36 -19.94
C PHE A 17 -30.89 4.68 -20.58
N LEU A 18 -30.88 5.51 -21.63
CA LEU A 18 -29.64 5.95 -22.28
C LEU A 18 -28.76 6.77 -21.31
N VAL A 19 -29.36 7.69 -20.55
CA VAL A 19 -28.65 8.49 -19.54
C VAL A 19 -28.07 7.59 -18.45
N LEU A 20 -28.82 6.58 -18.01
CA LEU A 20 -28.37 5.61 -17.01
C LEU A 20 -27.17 4.80 -17.53
N ILE A 21 -27.19 4.36 -18.78
CA ILE A 21 -26.05 3.66 -19.41
C ILE A 21 -24.83 4.58 -19.49
N LEU A 22 -24.99 5.83 -19.94
CA LEU A 22 -23.89 6.79 -20.03
C LEU A 22 -23.30 7.11 -18.66
N PHE A 23 -24.12 7.20 -17.61
CA PHE A 23 -23.68 7.40 -16.25
C PHE A 23 -22.91 6.18 -15.72
N ALA A 24 -23.37 4.98 -16.01
CA ALA A 24 -22.69 3.74 -15.65
C ALA A 24 -21.32 3.65 -16.36
N LEU A 25 -21.24 3.98 -17.65
CA LEU A 25 -19.99 3.97 -18.41
C LEU A 25 -18.95 4.95 -17.86
N LYS A 26 -19.36 6.16 -17.46
CA LYS A 26 -18.43 7.11 -16.80
C LYS A 26 -17.85 6.60 -15.50
N GLY A 27 -18.63 5.86 -14.71
CA GLY A 27 -18.18 5.25 -13.47
C GLY A 27 -17.26 4.02 -13.65
N SER A 28 -17.31 3.40 -14.85
CA SER A 28 -16.56 2.19 -15.16
C SER A 28 -15.09 2.42 -15.43
N ILE A 29 -14.71 3.58 -15.94
CA ILE A 29 -13.33 3.86 -16.35
C ILE A 29 -12.52 4.30 -15.12
N LYS A 30 -11.42 3.61 -14.84
CA LYS A 30 -10.46 3.94 -13.80
C LYS A 30 -9.06 4.05 -14.40
N ILE A 31 -8.40 5.18 -14.15
CA ILE A 31 -7.01 5.42 -14.56
C ILE A 31 -6.17 5.30 -13.30
N VAL A 32 -5.27 4.33 -13.28
CA VAL A 32 -4.38 4.05 -12.15
C VAL A 32 -3.00 4.65 -12.44
N PRO A 33 -2.46 5.54 -11.56
CA PRO A 33 -1.13 6.09 -11.73
C PRO A 33 -0.04 5.02 -11.52
N GLN A 34 1.15 5.24 -12.12
CA GLN A 34 2.27 4.29 -12.03
C GLN A 34 2.83 4.09 -10.61
N SER A 35 2.52 5.03 -9.71
CA SER A 35 2.95 4.97 -8.30
C SER A 35 2.01 4.20 -7.40
N GLU A 36 0.88 3.75 -7.90
CA GLU A 36 -0.19 3.15 -7.11
C GLU A 36 -0.60 1.77 -7.65
N ASN A 37 -1.09 0.95 -6.74
CA ASN A 37 -1.78 -0.30 -7.02
C ASN A 37 -3.14 -0.26 -6.30
N TRP A 38 -4.23 -0.37 -7.05
CA TRP A 38 -5.57 -0.26 -6.50
C TRP A 38 -6.19 -1.63 -6.30
N LEU A 39 -6.68 -1.88 -5.09
CA LEU A 39 -7.38 -3.11 -4.74
C LEU A 39 -8.87 -2.95 -4.98
N VAL A 40 -9.41 -3.81 -5.82
CA VAL A 40 -10.84 -3.84 -6.16
C VAL A 40 -11.52 -4.98 -5.43
N GLU A 41 -12.59 -4.63 -4.74
CA GLU A 41 -13.52 -5.59 -4.13
C GLU A 41 -14.79 -5.69 -4.98
N ARG A 42 -15.30 -6.91 -5.09
CA ARG A 42 -16.60 -7.21 -5.67
C ARG A 42 -17.50 -7.72 -4.57
N LEU A 43 -18.57 -6.97 -4.28
CA LEU A 43 -19.54 -7.31 -3.21
C LEU A 43 -18.84 -7.58 -1.86
N GLY A 44 -17.82 -6.79 -1.51
CA GLY A 44 -17.08 -6.93 -0.25
C GLY A 44 -16.02 -8.02 -0.22
N LYS A 45 -15.77 -8.73 -1.33
CA LYS A 45 -14.71 -9.73 -1.45
C LYS A 45 -13.62 -9.22 -2.39
N TYR A 46 -12.35 -9.41 -2.01
CA TYR A 46 -11.22 -9.14 -2.90
C TYR A 46 -11.40 -9.85 -4.23
N ASN A 47 -11.25 -9.11 -5.31
CA ASN A 47 -11.40 -9.62 -6.68
C ASN A 47 -10.07 -9.57 -7.45
N ARG A 48 -9.46 -8.38 -7.56
CA ARG A 48 -8.23 -8.18 -8.34
C ARG A 48 -7.49 -6.90 -7.95
N ASN A 49 -6.23 -6.84 -8.36
CA ASN A 49 -5.42 -5.62 -8.33
C ASN A 49 -5.54 -4.90 -9.67
N LEU A 50 -5.60 -3.57 -9.63
CA LEU A 50 -5.43 -2.71 -10.78
C LEU A 50 -4.05 -2.09 -10.71
N GLU A 51 -3.18 -2.49 -11.62
CA GLU A 51 -1.86 -1.90 -11.80
C GLU A 51 -1.96 -0.60 -12.59
N ALA A 52 -0.83 0.08 -12.80
CA ALA A 52 -0.80 1.32 -13.55
C ALA A 52 -1.25 1.11 -15.00
N ASP A 53 -2.45 1.52 -15.30
CA ASP A 53 -3.05 1.52 -16.65
C ASP A 53 -4.51 2.00 -16.60
N LEU A 54 -5.18 1.95 -17.74
CA LEU A 54 -6.61 2.17 -17.87
C LEU A 54 -7.37 0.86 -17.62
N HIS A 55 -8.23 0.85 -16.62
CA HIS A 55 -9.04 -0.30 -16.26
C HIS A 55 -10.52 -0.02 -16.35
N LEU A 56 -11.26 -1.06 -16.73
CA LEU A 56 -12.72 -1.06 -16.68
C LEU A 56 -13.18 -1.81 -15.43
N THR A 57 -14.01 -1.14 -14.63
CA THR A 57 -14.67 -1.73 -13.45
C THR A 57 -16.19 -1.77 -13.69
N ILE A 58 -16.86 -2.75 -13.08
CA ILE A 58 -18.32 -2.87 -13.18
C ILE A 58 -18.94 -1.99 -12.07
N PRO A 59 -19.57 -0.85 -12.43
CA PRO A 59 -20.19 0.02 -11.43
C PRO A 59 -21.25 -0.76 -10.64
N PHE A 60 -21.50 -0.35 -9.41
CA PHE A 60 -22.37 -0.99 -8.41
C PHE A 60 -21.89 -2.32 -7.84
N PHE A 61 -21.14 -3.14 -8.60
CA PHE A 61 -20.64 -4.45 -8.14
C PHE A 61 -19.18 -4.39 -7.71
N GLU A 62 -18.36 -3.59 -8.38
CA GLU A 62 -16.94 -3.43 -8.10
C GLU A 62 -16.65 -2.05 -7.50
N SER A 63 -15.88 -2.02 -6.44
CA SER A 63 -15.42 -0.79 -5.80
C SER A 63 -13.93 -0.83 -5.50
N VAL A 64 -13.25 0.30 -5.69
CA VAL A 64 -11.85 0.46 -5.27
C VAL A 64 -11.85 0.64 -3.75
N ARG A 65 -11.31 -0.35 -3.02
CA ARG A 65 -11.28 -0.34 -1.56
C ARG A 65 -10.02 0.35 -1.03
N TYR A 66 -8.87 -0.01 -1.57
CA TYR A 66 -7.58 0.53 -1.17
C TYR A 66 -6.81 1.05 -2.37
N LYS A 67 -6.13 2.18 -2.18
CA LYS A 67 -5.14 2.74 -3.09
C LYS A 67 -3.80 2.66 -2.39
N VAL A 68 -2.95 1.76 -2.84
CA VAL A 68 -1.68 1.45 -2.18
C VAL A 68 -0.56 2.07 -2.97
N GLN A 69 0.26 2.89 -2.33
CA GLN A 69 1.48 3.41 -2.93
C GLN A 69 2.55 2.33 -2.95
N ILE A 70 3.11 2.07 -4.14
CA ILE A 70 4.14 1.05 -4.37
C ILE A 70 5.55 1.65 -4.53
N GLN A 71 5.69 2.96 -4.37
CA GLN A 71 6.98 3.65 -4.33
C GLN A 71 7.74 3.31 -3.05
N GLU A 72 9.06 3.47 -3.10
CA GLU A 72 9.87 3.39 -1.90
C GLU A 72 9.49 4.50 -0.91
N ARG A 73 9.32 4.10 0.34
CA ARG A 73 8.95 4.97 1.44
C ARG A 73 9.97 4.83 2.55
N GLN A 74 10.27 5.94 3.19
CA GLN A 74 11.12 5.95 4.37
C GLN A 74 10.25 5.98 5.62
N LEU A 75 10.52 5.07 6.55
CA LEU A 75 9.95 5.16 7.90
C LEU A 75 10.56 6.35 8.64
N PRO A 76 9.75 7.05 9.45
CA PRO A 76 10.30 8.09 10.31
C PRO A 76 11.36 7.48 11.24
N PRO A 77 12.58 8.08 11.27
CA PRO A 77 13.65 7.55 12.11
C PRO A 77 13.23 7.63 13.58
N LYS A 78 13.29 6.49 14.25
CA LYS A 78 13.07 6.39 15.70
C LYS A 78 14.34 5.88 16.36
N PRO A 79 14.80 6.48 17.47
CA PRO A 79 15.93 5.97 18.21
C PRO A 79 15.62 4.59 18.79
N ILE A 80 16.56 3.66 18.65
CA ILE A 80 16.48 2.30 19.17
C ILE A 80 17.55 2.16 20.24
N ASN A 81 17.12 1.87 21.47
CA ASN A 81 18.04 1.55 22.54
C ASN A 81 18.37 0.05 22.50
N ALA A 82 19.65 -0.28 22.47
CA ALA A 82 20.16 -1.63 22.50
C ALA A 82 21.34 -1.76 23.46
N ILE A 83 21.59 -2.97 23.91
CA ILE A 83 22.71 -3.30 24.77
C ILE A 83 23.67 -4.17 23.95
N THR A 84 24.93 -3.76 23.90
CA THR A 84 26.01 -4.49 23.21
C THR A 84 26.48 -5.70 24.03
N GLN A 85 27.30 -6.56 23.42
CA GLN A 85 27.82 -7.77 24.07
C GLN A 85 28.63 -7.43 25.32
N ASP A 86 29.33 -6.32 25.35
CA ASP A 86 30.12 -5.80 26.47
C ASP A 86 29.28 -5.01 27.51
N ASN A 87 27.95 -5.18 27.46
CA ASN A 87 26.97 -4.58 28.39
C ASN A 87 26.93 -3.06 28.39
N VAL A 88 27.20 -2.44 27.25
CA VAL A 88 27.10 -0.99 27.06
C VAL A 88 25.75 -0.66 26.40
N THR A 89 24.99 0.27 26.99
CA THR A 89 23.75 0.77 26.39
C THR A 89 24.07 1.82 25.33
N ILE A 90 23.61 1.59 24.13
CA ILE A 90 23.77 2.52 22.99
C ILE A 90 22.42 2.88 22.39
N GLU A 91 22.34 4.09 21.84
CA GLU A 91 21.20 4.57 21.07
C GLU A 91 21.58 4.68 19.60
N ILE A 92 20.80 4.03 18.73
CA ILE A 92 21.04 4.03 17.29
C ILE A 92 19.79 4.51 16.59
N SER A 93 19.96 5.38 15.57
CA SER A 93 18.91 5.78 14.64
C SER A 93 19.21 5.23 13.25
N LEU A 94 18.24 4.51 12.69
CA LEU A 94 18.31 3.94 11.36
C LEU A 94 17.30 4.57 10.43
N ALA A 95 17.71 4.84 9.18
CA ALA A 95 16.81 5.16 8.10
C ALA A 95 16.40 3.85 7.41
N VAL A 96 15.13 3.49 7.54
CA VAL A 96 14.56 2.28 6.94
C VAL A 96 13.76 2.66 5.72
N LEU A 97 14.19 2.19 4.55
CA LEU A 97 13.48 2.31 3.29
C LEU A 97 12.76 0.99 3.00
N TYR A 98 11.50 1.07 2.62
CA TYR A 98 10.75 -0.12 2.25
C TYR A 98 9.81 0.16 1.07
N ARG A 99 9.41 -0.89 0.39
CA ARG A 99 8.48 -0.87 -0.73
C ARG A 99 7.48 -2.01 -0.61
N ILE A 100 6.21 -1.73 -0.88
CA ILE A 100 5.17 -2.75 -0.92
C ILE A 100 5.23 -3.45 -2.29
N THR A 101 5.50 -4.75 -2.29
CA THR A 101 5.55 -5.58 -3.49
C THR A 101 4.22 -6.30 -3.76
N ASP A 102 3.51 -6.71 -2.70
CA ASP A 102 2.20 -7.34 -2.80
C ASP A 102 1.18 -6.52 -1.98
N ALA A 103 0.48 -5.62 -2.68
CA ALA A 103 -0.50 -4.75 -2.07
C ALA A 103 -1.67 -5.53 -1.43
N SER A 104 -2.08 -6.66 -2.02
CA SER A 104 -3.22 -7.43 -1.53
C SER A 104 -2.91 -8.10 -0.20
N LYS A 105 -1.78 -8.80 -0.11
CA LYS A 105 -1.37 -9.44 1.14
C LYS A 105 -1.12 -8.41 2.24
N THR A 106 -0.50 -7.30 1.88
CA THR A 106 -0.18 -6.24 2.85
C THR A 106 -1.45 -5.66 3.45
N MET A 107 -2.41 -5.21 2.64
CA MET A 107 -3.61 -4.52 3.13
C MET A 107 -4.63 -5.41 3.83
N TYR A 108 -4.74 -6.68 3.45
CA TYR A 108 -5.73 -7.59 4.05
C TYR A 108 -5.20 -8.40 5.25
N ARG A 109 -3.87 -8.47 5.44
CA ARG A 109 -3.28 -9.28 6.52
C ARG A 109 -2.62 -8.44 7.60
N ILE A 110 -2.19 -7.22 7.31
CA ILE A 110 -1.45 -6.36 8.22
C ILE A 110 -2.25 -5.09 8.46
N ALA A 111 -2.64 -4.86 9.72
CA ALA A 111 -3.43 -3.69 10.08
C ALA A 111 -2.62 -2.39 10.02
N ASP A 112 -1.36 -2.44 10.47
CA ASP A 112 -0.42 -1.33 10.46
C ASP A 112 0.96 -1.83 10.00
N VAL A 113 1.26 -1.53 8.74
CA VAL A 113 2.50 -1.98 8.07
C VAL A 113 3.71 -1.30 8.68
N ASP A 114 3.63 -0.01 8.94
CA ASP A 114 4.74 0.76 9.49
C ASP A 114 5.12 0.26 10.90
N ALA A 115 4.12 0.01 11.74
CA ALA A 115 4.34 -0.55 13.07
C ALA A 115 4.89 -1.97 13.04
N ALA A 116 4.42 -2.80 12.10
CA ALA A 116 4.93 -4.16 11.93
C ALA A 116 6.41 -4.16 11.52
N ILE A 117 6.78 -3.34 10.51
CA ILE A 117 8.16 -3.21 10.06
C ILE A 117 9.05 -2.69 11.21
N LEU A 118 8.63 -1.63 11.91
CA LEU A 118 9.38 -1.10 13.06
C LEU A 118 9.61 -2.16 14.15
N THR A 119 8.65 -3.02 14.42
CA THR A 119 8.78 -4.09 15.40
C THR A 119 9.85 -5.09 14.99
N ILE A 120 9.83 -5.52 13.72
CA ILE A 120 10.83 -6.45 13.17
C ILE A 120 12.22 -5.81 13.20
N VAL A 121 12.35 -4.58 12.68
CA VAL A 121 13.61 -3.83 12.65
C VAL A 121 14.19 -3.70 14.07
N ASN A 122 13.38 -3.28 15.04
CA ASN A 122 13.81 -3.14 16.42
C ASN A 122 14.35 -4.48 17.01
N GLY A 123 13.66 -5.58 16.70
CA GLY A 123 14.07 -6.92 17.14
C GLY A 123 15.39 -7.34 16.53
N THR A 124 15.53 -7.19 15.20
CA THR A 124 16.74 -7.54 14.45
C THR A 124 17.94 -6.70 14.91
N VAL A 125 17.76 -5.37 15.00
CA VAL A 125 18.82 -4.46 15.47
C VAL A 125 19.31 -4.85 16.85
N ARG A 126 18.42 -5.12 17.80
CA ARG A 126 18.81 -5.56 19.14
C ARG A 126 19.54 -6.91 19.12
N SER A 127 19.11 -7.83 18.26
CA SER A 127 19.75 -9.13 18.12
C SER A 127 21.17 -9.02 17.58
N VAL A 128 21.37 -8.24 16.52
CA VAL A 128 22.70 -8.02 15.91
C VAL A 128 23.63 -7.30 16.87
N LEU A 129 23.15 -6.21 17.50
CA LEU A 129 23.96 -5.41 18.43
C LEU A 129 24.32 -6.19 19.71
N GLY A 130 23.43 -7.04 20.20
CA GLY A 130 23.70 -7.90 21.36
C GLY A 130 24.79 -8.93 21.13
N LYS A 131 25.18 -9.21 19.89
CA LYS A 131 26.27 -10.08 19.49
C LYS A 131 27.59 -9.33 19.20
N THR A 132 27.54 -7.99 19.16
CA THR A 132 28.66 -7.13 18.77
C THR A 132 29.10 -6.28 19.96
N ASP A 133 30.41 -6.09 20.12
CA ASP A 133 30.99 -5.18 21.10
C ASP A 133 30.93 -3.71 20.62
N LEU A 134 31.16 -2.75 21.50
CA LEU A 134 31.10 -1.33 21.18
C LEU A 134 32.11 -0.93 20.10
N ASP A 135 33.33 -1.48 20.16
CA ASP A 135 34.38 -1.21 19.17
C ASP A 135 33.96 -1.72 17.79
N GLY A 136 33.35 -2.89 17.71
CA GLY A 136 32.79 -3.44 16.47
C GLY A 136 31.65 -2.56 15.87
N VAL A 137 30.79 -2.02 16.72
CA VAL A 137 29.72 -1.11 16.29
C VAL A 137 30.31 0.19 15.70
N GLN A 138 31.37 0.72 16.28
CA GLN A 138 31.98 1.97 15.81
C GLN A 138 32.84 1.76 14.55
N SER A 139 33.64 0.69 14.52
CA SER A 139 34.59 0.42 13.43
C SER A 139 33.93 -0.17 12.17
N ASN A 140 32.89 -0.98 12.32
CA ASN A 140 32.29 -1.76 11.23
C ASN A 140 30.84 -1.37 10.88
N ARG A 141 30.48 -0.10 10.97
CA ARG A 141 29.10 0.37 10.70
C ARG A 141 28.48 -0.14 9.40
N ARG A 142 29.29 -0.21 8.32
CA ARG A 142 28.80 -0.72 7.02
C ARG A 142 28.50 -2.22 7.07
N HIS A 143 29.35 -2.99 7.75
CA HIS A 143 29.15 -4.43 7.89
C HIS A 143 27.87 -4.72 8.68
N LEU A 144 27.66 -4.00 9.78
CA LEU A 144 26.44 -4.13 10.59
C LEU A 144 25.17 -3.72 9.82
N ALA A 145 25.24 -2.66 9.02
CA ALA A 145 24.13 -2.25 8.18
C ALA A 145 23.75 -3.36 7.17
N ASN A 146 24.74 -3.96 6.51
CA ASN A 146 24.52 -5.07 5.57
C ASN A 146 24.03 -6.34 6.28
N GLU A 147 24.51 -6.63 7.48
CA GLU A 147 24.04 -7.77 8.29
C GLU A 147 22.57 -7.60 8.68
N ILE A 148 22.20 -6.40 9.17
CA ILE A 148 20.81 -6.06 9.50
C ILE A 148 19.94 -6.15 8.25
N GLU A 149 20.38 -5.63 7.11
CA GLU A 149 19.64 -5.71 5.84
C GLU A 149 19.42 -7.16 5.41
N THR A 150 20.44 -8.00 5.53
CA THR A 150 20.35 -9.43 5.15
C THR A 150 19.37 -10.20 6.06
N GLU A 151 19.33 -9.88 7.34
CA GLU A 151 18.39 -10.49 8.30
C GLU A 151 16.94 -10.00 8.13
N LEU A 152 16.73 -8.89 7.41
CA LEU A 152 15.42 -8.31 7.15
C LEU A 152 14.79 -8.73 5.80
N GLN A 153 15.54 -9.36 4.90
CA GLN A 153 15.07 -9.84 3.59
C GLN A 153 14.45 -11.24 3.71
#